data_695ff29bca3318a898c72eb78d15b64d
#
_entry.id   695ff29bca3318a898c72eb78d15b64d
#
_cell.length_a   1.000
_cell.length_b   1.000
_cell.length_c   1.000
_cell.angle_alpha   90.00
_cell.angle_beta   90.00
_cell.angle_gamma   90.00
#
_symmetry.space_group_name_H-M   'P 1'
#
loop_
_entity.id
_entity.type
_entity.pdbx_description
1 polymer ?
#
loop_
_entity_poly.entity_id
_entity_poly.type
_entity_poly.pdbx_seq_one_letter_code
_entity_poly.pdbx_strand_id
1 'polypeptide(L)'
;MSKTKVLLVEDDPHINKLITDYMSAHGFDVIAFSDGPEAIEHVQARGLPHIALIDLDLPSMHGFDLSSKLKAMADVPIIFITATDDTETVVTGLKKYAEDFITKPFELRELEARVQVVLARMPSLDYASEPIIHVDEHLSVDFAHNRIILAGKAATLTPTESILLHVLLRNAGRVVENRMLIARVWPSEEVYEDTLRVHMHRLRRKLESDSHHPHYIRTERGVGYMFTVRPPEGLGFEPGDMAAESGAI
;
A
#
# COMPACT_ATOMS: atom_id res chain seq x y z
N MET A 1 -8.40 -12.86 -14.16
CA MET A 1 -8.04 -12.25 -12.86
C MET A 1 -6.52 -12.22 -12.78
N SER A 2 -5.91 -11.08 -12.50
CA SER A 2 -4.46 -11.03 -12.28
C SER A 2 -4.15 -11.71 -10.95
N LYS A 3 -3.02 -12.42 -10.90
CA LYS A 3 -2.58 -13.07 -9.66
C LYS A 3 -2.05 -12.01 -8.69
N THR A 4 -2.25 -12.23 -7.39
CA THR A 4 -1.67 -11.40 -6.34
C THR A 4 -0.15 -11.53 -6.35
N LYS A 5 0.57 -10.44 -6.55
CA LYS A 5 2.03 -10.40 -6.58
C LYS A 5 2.61 -10.38 -5.18
N VAL A 6 3.48 -11.31 -4.90
CA VAL A 6 4.21 -11.45 -3.64
C VAL A 6 5.70 -11.23 -3.91
N LEU A 7 6.30 -10.26 -3.24
CA LEU A 7 7.76 -10.14 -3.19
C LEU A 7 8.27 -10.98 -2.04
N LEU A 8 9.16 -11.92 -2.32
CA LEU A 8 9.86 -12.71 -1.30
C LEU A 8 11.33 -12.32 -1.27
N VAL A 9 11.86 -12.01 -0.09
CA VAL A 9 13.30 -11.79 0.11
C VAL A 9 13.76 -12.65 1.26
N GLU A 10 14.51 -13.71 0.92
CA GLU A 10 14.93 -14.78 1.83
C GLU A 10 16.26 -15.33 1.31
N ASP A 11 17.29 -15.31 2.13
CA ASP A 11 18.65 -15.71 1.74
C ASP A 11 18.88 -17.23 1.75
N ASP A 12 18.15 -17.97 2.59
CA ASP A 12 18.21 -19.44 2.56
C ASP A 12 17.53 -19.98 1.29
N PRO A 13 18.28 -20.63 0.36
CA PRO A 13 17.73 -21.06 -0.90
C PRO A 13 16.68 -22.18 -0.76
N HIS A 14 16.70 -22.95 0.33
CA HIS A 14 15.70 -24.01 0.58
C HIS A 14 14.39 -23.40 1.04
N ILE A 15 14.43 -22.45 1.98
CA ILE A 15 13.24 -21.74 2.48
C ILE A 15 12.65 -20.91 1.36
N ASN A 16 13.49 -20.16 0.63
CA ASN A 16 13.08 -19.34 -0.52
C ASN A 16 12.31 -20.18 -1.55
N LYS A 17 12.92 -21.30 -1.97
CA LYS A 17 12.27 -22.20 -2.92
C LYS A 17 10.98 -22.80 -2.38
N LEU A 18 10.97 -23.22 -1.12
CA LEU A 18 9.81 -23.85 -0.48
C LEU A 18 8.61 -22.89 -0.43
N ILE A 19 8.84 -21.65 -0.01
CA ILE A 19 7.81 -20.61 0.01
C ILE A 19 7.34 -20.31 -1.41
N THR A 20 8.27 -20.12 -2.34
CA THR A 20 7.95 -19.79 -3.74
C THR A 20 7.08 -20.86 -4.38
N ASP A 21 7.47 -22.13 -4.27
CA ASP A 21 6.73 -23.25 -4.86
C ASP A 21 5.32 -23.37 -4.24
N TYR A 22 5.23 -23.29 -2.91
CA TYR A 22 3.97 -23.41 -2.20
C TYR A 22 3.00 -22.26 -2.57
N MET A 23 3.43 -21.01 -2.43
CA MET A 23 2.58 -19.85 -2.69
C MET A 23 2.17 -19.76 -4.16
N SER A 24 3.06 -20.13 -5.09
CA SER A 24 2.75 -20.19 -6.52
C SER A 24 1.68 -21.22 -6.84
N ALA A 25 1.72 -22.39 -6.18
CA ALA A 25 0.70 -23.44 -6.30
C ALA A 25 -0.67 -23.01 -5.74
N HIS A 26 -0.68 -22.05 -4.79
CA HIS A 26 -1.89 -21.50 -4.18
C HIS A 26 -2.37 -20.18 -4.82
N GLY A 27 -1.93 -19.90 -6.05
CA GLY A 27 -2.49 -18.84 -6.87
C GLY A 27 -1.80 -17.48 -6.79
N PHE A 28 -0.71 -17.37 -6.03
CA PHE A 28 0.10 -16.14 -5.96
C PHE A 28 1.10 -16.06 -7.12
N ASP A 29 1.50 -14.84 -7.48
CA ASP A 29 2.60 -14.57 -8.41
C ASP A 29 3.81 -14.15 -7.58
N VAL A 30 4.72 -15.10 -7.30
CA VAL A 30 5.84 -14.89 -6.38
C VAL A 30 7.09 -14.49 -7.16
N ILE A 31 7.67 -13.37 -6.76
CA ILE A 31 8.94 -12.88 -7.26
C ILE A 31 9.93 -12.93 -6.09
N ALA A 32 10.93 -13.81 -6.20
CA ALA A 32 11.83 -14.12 -5.10
C ALA A 32 13.25 -13.61 -5.35
N PHE A 33 13.87 -13.08 -4.30
CA PHE A 33 15.25 -12.63 -4.25
C PHE A 33 15.96 -13.21 -3.03
N SER A 34 17.28 -13.33 -3.12
CA SER A 34 18.12 -13.75 -1.99
C SER A 34 18.64 -12.58 -1.17
N ASP A 35 18.49 -11.34 -1.66
CA ASP A 35 18.99 -10.16 -0.98
C ASP A 35 18.19 -8.88 -1.32
N GLY A 36 18.28 -7.89 -0.44
CA GLY A 36 17.49 -6.67 -0.51
C GLY A 36 17.80 -5.74 -1.69
N PRO A 37 19.07 -5.50 -2.07
CA PRO A 37 19.40 -4.60 -3.18
C PRO A 37 18.73 -4.99 -4.50
N GLU A 38 18.78 -6.27 -4.87
CA GLU A 38 18.16 -6.78 -6.10
C GLU A 38 16.62 -6.64 -6.06
N ALA A 39 16.02 -6.88 -4.89
CA ALA A 39 14.60 -6.71 -4.69
C ALA A 39 14.16 -5.24 -4.89
N ILE A 40 14.95 -4.27 -4.39
CA ILE A 40 14.70 -2.83 -4.57
C ILE A 40 14.78 -2.45 -6.05
N GLU A 41 15.84 -2.87 -6.76
CA GLU A 41 16.00 -2.60 -8.18
C GLU A 41 14.82 -3.17 -9.00
N HIS A 42 14.39 -4.38 -8.67
CA HIS A 42 13.25 -4.98 -9.32
C HIS A 42 11.97 -4.18 -9.10
N VAL A 43 11.68 -3.79 -7.87
CA VAL A 43 10.47 -3.01 -7.54
C VAL A 43 10.48 -1.65 -8.24
N GLN A 44 11.62 -1.00 -8.32
CA GLN A 44 11.78 0.27 -9.05
C GLN A 44 11.54 0.12 -10.56
N ALA A 45 11.98 -0.99 -11.15
CA ALA A 45 11.90 -1.25 -12.58
C ALA A 45 10.56 -1.85 -13.03
N ARG A 46 9.93 -2.68 -12.20
CA ARG A 46 8.76 -3.52 -12.56
C ARG A 46 7.49 -3.20 -11.81
N GLY A 47 7.55 -2.27 -10.84
CA GLY A 47 6.42 -1.83 -10.02
C GLY A 47 6.31 -2.60 -8.70
N LEU A 48 5.33 -2.17 -7.91
CA LEU A 48 5.14 -2.60 -6.53
C LEU A 48 4.50 -3.98 -6.43
N PRO A 49 4.89 -4.80 -5.43
CA PRO A 49 4.15 -6.00 -5.06
C PRO A 49 2.88 -5.64 -4.28
N HIS A 50 1.95 -6.59 -4.16
CA HIS A 50 0.78 -6.45 -3.30
C HIS A 50 1.13 -6.69 -1.82
N ILE A 51 2.16 -7.48 -1.56
CA ILE A 51 2.69 -7.79 -0.23
C ILE A 51 4.15 -8.19 -0.34
N ALA A 52 4.95 -7.88 0.68
CA ALA A 52 6.33 -8.33 0.79
C ALA A 52 6.52 -9.28 1.98
N LEU A 53 7.20 -10.38 1.75
CA LEU A 53 7.67 -11.34 2.74
C LEU A 53 9.18 -11.16 2.85
N ILE A 54 9.68 -10.75 4.02
CA ILE A 54 11.07 -10.30 4.17
C ILE A 54 11.71 -11.00 5.37
N ASP A 55 12.83 -11.69 5.12
CA ASP A 55 13.70 -12.09 6.23
C ASP A 55 14.39 -10.88 6.85
N LEU A 56 14.57 -10.91 8.16
CA LEU A 56 15.32 -9.86 8.86
C LEU A 56 16.82 -9.96 8.64
N ASP A 57 17.36 -11.18 8.54
CA ASP A 57 18.78 -11.45 8.49
C ASP A 57 19.26 -11.65 7.04
N LEU A 58 19.19 -10.59 6.22
CA LEU A 58 19.67 -10.63 4.85
C LEU A 58 21.17 -10.29 4.74
N PRO A 59 21.90 -10.80 3.72
CA PRO A 59 23.35 -10.66 3.63
C PRO A 59 23.86 -9.21 3.56
N SER A 60 23.23 -8.35 2.75
CA SER A 60 23.75 -7.01 2.46
C SER A 60 23.03 -5.90 3.22
N MET A 61 21.87 -6.17 3.79
CA MET A 61 21.12 -5.21 4.59
C MET A 61 20.15 -5.90 5.54
N HIS A 62 19.84 -5.25 6.66
CA HIS A 62 18.82 -5.74 7.56
C HIS A 62 17.41 -5.61 6.95
N GLY A 63 16.51 -6.56 7.21
CA GLY A 63 15.14 -6.56 6.67
C GLY A 63 14.35 -5.30 7.04
N PHE A 64 14.62 -4.66 8.18
CA PHE A 64 14.02 -3.37 8.54
C PHE A 64 14.46 -2.22 7.62
N ASP A 65 15.72 -2.22 7.15
CA ASP A 65 16.18 -1.21 6.20
C ASP A 65 15.55 -1.41 4.84
N LEU A 66 15.40 -2.66 4.40
CA LEU A 66 14.66 -3.01 3.19
C LEU A 66 13.20 -2.55 3.28
N SER A 67 12.54 -2.86 4.40
CA SER A 67 11.15 -2.48 4.62
C SER A 67 10.96 -0.96 4.60
N SER A 68 11.86 -0.21 5.25
CA SER A 68 11.86 1.25 5.23
C SER A 68 11.97 1.82 3.81
N LYS A 69 12.82 1.22 2.97
CA LYS A 69 12.98 1.64 1.56
C LYS A 69 11.75 1.31 0.73
N LEU A 70 11.14 0.14 0.91
CA LEU A 70 9.89 -0.23 0.23
C LEU A 70 8.73 0.68 0.66
N LYS A 71 8.57 0.94 1.97
CA LYS A 71 7.54 1.86 2.49
C LYS A 71 7.76 3.31 2.07
N ALA A 72 8.98 3.73 1.81
CA ALA A 72 9.28 5.03 1.22
C ALA A 72 8.80 5.14 -0.25
N MET A 73 8.66 4.03 -0.97
CA MET A 73 8.13 4.01 -2.33
C MET A 73 6.61 3.97 -2.35
N ALA A 74 6.00 3.13 -1.48
CA ALA A 74 4.57 3.01 -1.29
C ALA A 74 4.24 2.26 0.01
N ASP A 75 2.98 2.29 0.43
CA ASP A 75 2.49 1.54 1.60
C ASP A 75 2.28 0.06 1.25
N VAL A 76 3.39 -0.62 0.95
CA VAL A 76 3.39 -2.07 0.72
C VAL A 76 3.27 -2.78 2.07
N PRO A 77 2.27 -3.65 2.26
CA PRO A 77 2.18 -4.46 3.47
C PRO A 77 3.36 -5.43 3.55
N ILE A 78 3.90 -5.58 4.76
CA ILE A 78 5.09 -6.39 4.99
C ILE A 78 4.80 -7.41 6.09
N ILE A 79 5.16 -8.66 5.82
CA ILE A 79 5.28 -9.71 6.84
C ILE A 79 6.75 -10.07 6.96
N PHE A 80 7.30 -9.95 8.18
CA PHE A 80 8.65 -10.43 8.42
C PHE A 80 8.66 -11.94 8.71
N ILE A 81 9.66 -12.59 8.15
CA ILE A 81 9.98 -14.00 8.41
C ILE A 81 11.32 -13.99 9.14
N THR A 82 11.40 -14.50 10.37
CA THR A 82 12.64 -14.38 11.14
C THR A 82 12.87 -15.56 12.06
N ALA A 83 14.14 -15.87 12.33
CA ALA A 83 14.54 -16.84 13.35
C ALA A 83 14.49 -16.25 14.78
N THR A 84 14.38 -14.93 14.88
CA THR A 84 14.36 -14.22 16.17
C THR A 84 13.00 -14.34 16.84
N ASP A 85 13.01 -14.80 18.08
CA ASP A 85 11.88 -14.81 19.03
C ASP A 85 11.98 -13.66 20.06
N ASP A 86 12.95 -12.76 19.88
CA ASP A 86 13.13 -11.60 20.76
C ASP A 86 11.92 -10.67 20.68
N THR A 87 11.17 -10.66 21.78
CA THR A 87 9.91 -9.91 21.90
C THR A 87 10.10 -8.41 21.64
N GLU A 88 11.22 -7.82 22.01
CA GLU A 88 11.48 -6.39 21.86
C GLU A 88 11.70 -6.02 20.37
N THR A 89 12.44 -6.84 19.65
CA THR A 89 12.64 -6.71 18.20
C THR A 89 11.33 -6.89 17.43
N VAL A 90 10.55 -7.91 17.80
CA VAL A 90 9.22 -8.16 17.19
C VAL A 90 8.28 -6.99 17.45
N VAL A 91 8.16 -6.51 18.69
CA VAL A 91 7.27 -5.39 19.05
C VAL A 91 7.68 -4.10 18.33
N THR A 92 8.97 -3.81 18.26
CA THR A 92 9.49 -2.63 17.56
C THR A 92 9.24 -2.72 16.06
N GLY A 93 9.47 -3.88 15.47
CA GLY A 93 9.22 -4.15 14.06
C GLY A 93 7.75 -4.03 13.67
N LEU A 94 6.84 -4.64 14.44
CA LEU A 94 5.39 -4.54 14.22
C LEU A 94 4.90 -3.10 14.32
N LYS A 95 5.36 -2.34 15.31
CA LYS A 95 4.90 -0.96 15.50
C LYS A 95 5.34 -0.01 14.38
N LYS A 96 6.44 -0.30 13.70
CA LYS A 96 7.06 0.67 12.80
C LYS A 96 7.14 0.22 11.34
N TYR A 97 7.26 -1.08 11.08
CA TYR A 97 7.68 -1.56 9.77
C TYR A 97 6.79 -2.64 9.14
N ALA A 98 5.98 -3.38 9.91
CA ALA A 98 5.27 -4.54 9.39
C ALA A 98 3.83 -4.65 9.88
N GLU A 99 3.01 -5.35 9.12
CA GLU A 99 1.65 -5.73 9.46
C GLU A 99 1.59 -7.02 10.26
N ASP A 100 2.58 -7.91 10.11
CA ASP A 100 2.67 -9.17 10.85
C ASP A 100 4.10 -9.72 10.88
N PHE A 101 4.33 -10.74 11.72
CA PHE A 101 5.55 -11.49 11.89
C PHE A 101 5.27 -12.98 11.89
N ILE A 102 6.19 -13.76 11.34
CA ILE A 102 6.19 -15.22 11.48
C ILE A 102 7.59 -15.68 11.87
N THR A 103 7.69 -16.50 12.94
CA THR A 103 8.97 -17.03 13.42
C THR A 103 9.29 -18.38 12.82
N LYS A 104 10.53 -18.57 12.42
CA LYS A 104 11.07 -19.87 11.97
C LYS A 104 11.31 -20.80 13.19
N PRO A 105 10.91 -22.10 13.14
CA PRO A 105 10.25 -22.77 12.04
C PRO A 105 8.73 -22.52 12.02
N PHE A 106 8.13 -22.43 10.83
CA PHE A 106 6.70 -22.22 10.63
C PHE A 106 6.12 -23.20 9.62
N GLU A 107 4.80 -23.35 9.64
CA GLU A 107 4.09 -24.10 8.60
C GLU A 107 3.70 -23.18 7.43
N LEU A 108 3.83 -23.67 6.19
CA LEU A 108 3.46 -22.88 5.00
C LEU A 108 1.99 -22.47 4.97
N ARG A 109 1.11 -23.28 5.54
CA ARG A 109 -0.31 -22.92 5.72
C ARG A 109 -0.52 -21.74 6.66
N GLU A 110 0.32 -21.62 7.68
CA GLU A 110 0.28 -20.46 8.57
C GLU A 110 0.72 -19.19 7.83
N LEU A 111 1.82 -19.26 7.07
CA LEU A 111 2.27 -18.13 6.26
C LEU A 111 1.19 -17.69 5.25
N GLU A 112 0.58 -18.63 4.54
CA GLU A 112 -0.51 -18.34 3.61
C GLU A 112 -1.70 -17.66 4.31
N ALA A 113 -2.15 -18.18 5.45
CA ALA A 113 -3.25 -17.60 6.21
C ALA A 113 -2.94 -16.16 6.66
N ARG A 114 -1.72 -15.89 7.12
CA ARG A 114 -1.28 -14.53 7.49
C ARG A 114 -1.26 -13.59 6.29
N VAL A 115 -0.75 -14.03 5.16
CA VAL A 115 -0.77 -13.29 3.90
C VAL A 115 -2.21 -12.93 3.51
N GLN A 116 -3.13 -13.89 3.55
CA GLN A 116 -4.54 -13.66 3.23
C GLN A 116 -5.20 -12.69 4.21
N VAL A 117 -4.93 -12.79 5.52
CA VAL A 117 -5.46 -11.87 6.54
C VAL A 117 -4.93 -10.45 6.35
N VAL A 118 -3.63 -10.30 6.07
CA VAL A 118 -3.02 -8.99 5.81
C VAL A 118 -3.63 -8.37 4.55
N LEU A 119 -3.71 -9.12 3.46
CA LEU A 119 -4.31 -8.65 2.20
C LEU A 119 -5.79 -8.30 2.34
N ALA A 120 -6.56 -9.04 3.15
CA ALA A 120 -7.98 -8.75 3.41
C ALA A 120 -8.20 -7.45 4.22
N ARG A 121 -7.23 -7.09 5.07
CA ARG A 121 -7.27 -5.81 5.84
C ARG A 121 -6.86 -4.62 4.99
N MET A 122 -6.06 -4.86 3.95
CA MET A 122 -5.70 -3.81 3.01
C MET A 122 -6.91 -3.55 2.10
N PRO A 123 -7.28 -2.30 1.88
CA PRO A 123 -8.20 -2.00 0.79
C PRO A 123 -7.62 -2.65 -0.46
N SER A 124 -8.40 -3.45 -1.18
CA SER A 124 -7.94 -4.24 -2.34
C SER A 124 -7.04 -3.38 -3.23
N LEU A 125 -5.73 -3.62 -3.11
CA LEU A 125 -4.70 -2.98 -3.91
C LEU A 125 -4.66 -3.70 -5.26
N ASP A 126 -5.72 -3.56 -6.06
CA ASP A 126 -5.74 -4.02 -7.45
C ASP A 126 -4.85 -3.12 -8.35
N TYR A 127 -3.74 -2.60 -7.76
CA TYR A 127 -2.75 -1.83 -8.52
C TYR A 127 -2.05 -2.63 -9.61
N ALA A 128 -2.12 -3.96 -9.56
CA ALA A 128 -1.40 -4.80 -10.49
C ALA A 128 -2.22 -5.23 -11.69
N SER A 129 -3.54 -5.07 -11.65
CA SER A 129 -4.41 -5.42 -12.78
C SER A 129 -4.68 -4.26 -13.73
N GLU A 130 -4.63 -3.02 -13.23
CA GLU A 130 -4.70 -1.82 -14.07
C GLU A 130 -3.64 -0.82 -13.63
N PRO A 131 -2.50 -0.76 -14.31
CA PRO A 131 -1.39 0.11 -13.93
C PRO A 131 -1.74 1.60 -13.98
N ILE A 132 -2.78 1.97 -14.72
CA ILE A 132 -3.19 3.38 -14.90
C ILE A 132 -4.70 3.48 -14.76
N ILE A 133 -5.16 4.22 -13.75
CA ILE A 133 -6.57 4.56 -13.58
C ILE A 133 -6.87 5.83 -14.37
N HIS A 134 -7.72 5.72 -15.39
CA HIS A 134 -8.24 6.87 -16.11
C HIS A 134 -9.44 7.44 -15.33
N VAL A 135 -9.22 8.57 -14.64
CA VAL A 135 -10.25 9.22 -13.83
C VAL A 135 -11.26 9.93 -14.73
N ASP A 136 -10.73 10.70 -15.70
CA ASP A 136 -11.47 11.37 -16.75
C ASP A 136 -10.57 11.59 -18.00
N GLU A 137 -11.00 12.42 -18.93
CA GLU A 137 -10.23 12.75 -20.14
C GLU A 137 -8.92 13.51 -19.88
N HIS A 138 -8.76 14.09 -18.68
CA HIS A 138 -7.61 14.92 -18.32
C HIS A 138 -6.70 14.26 -17.29
N LEU A 139 -7.23 13.46 -16.37
CA LEU A 139 -6.51 12.87 -15.25
C LEU A 139 -6.40 11.36 -15.36
N SER A 140 -5.17 10.88 -15.35
CA SER A 140 -4.84 9.47 -15.15
C SER A 140 -3.90 9.33 -13.96
N VAL A 141 -4.06 8.25 -13.18
CA VAL A 141 -3.28 7.97 -11.99
C VAL A 141 -2.60 6.61 -12.14
N ASP A 142 -1.28 6.60 -12.00
CA ASP A 142 -0.43 5.40 -11.99
C ASP A 142 0.09 5.19 -10.56
N PHE A 143 -0.65 4.44 -9.78
CA PHE A 143 -0.28 4.16 -8.39
C PHE A 143 0.96 3.26 -8.29
N ALA A 144 1.18 2.38 -9.27
CA ALA A 144 2.35 1.51 -9.29
C ALA A 144 3.68 2.30 -9.33
N HIS A 145 3.65 3.48 -9.94
CA HIS A 145 4.82 4.35 -10.05
C HIS A 145 4.67 5.68 -9.30
N ASN A 146 3.67 5.78 -8.41
CA ASN A 146 3.38 7.01 -7.64
C ASN A 146 3.34 8.26 -8.52
N ARG A 147 2.63 8.22 -9.64
CA ARG A 147 2.55 9.37 -10.55
C ARG A 147 1.13 9.61 -11.04
N ILE A 148 0.91 10.85 -11.42
CA ILE A 148 -0.30 11.27 -12.14
C ILE A 148 0.08 11.83 -13.49
N ILE A 149 -0.87 11.79 -14.41
CA ILE A 149 -0.80 12.47 -15.70
C ILE A 149 -2.02 13.39 -15.77
N LEU A 150 -1.80 14.69 -15.71
CA LEU A 150 -2.83 15.70 -15.80
C LEU A 150 -2.66 16.51 -17.09
N ALA A 151 -3.65 16.47 -17.97
CA ALA A 151 -3.63 17.14 -19.27
C ALA A 151 -2.32 16.86 -20.05
N GLY A 152 -1.88 15.60 -20.06
CA GLY A 152 -0.65 15.14 -20.72
C GLY A 152 0.64 15.44 -19.97
N LYS A 153 0.61 16.13 -18.82
CA LYS A 153 1.81 16.41 -18.01
C LYS A 153 1.90 15.43 -16.84
N ALA A 154 3.02 14.73 -16.75
CA ALA A 154 3.29 13.82 -15.64
C ALA A 154 3.82 14.58 -14.41
N ALA A 155 3.34 14.17 -13.21
CA ALA A 155 3.85 14.62 -11.93
C ALA A 155 3.99 13.43 -10.98
N THR A 156 5.09 13.40 -10.21
CA THR A 156 5.34 12.36 -9.22
C THR A 156 4.64 12.70 -7.90
N LEU A 157 3.97 11.73 -7.31
CA LEU A 157 3.41 11.82 -5.97
C LEU A 157 4.44 11.35 -4.94
N THR A 158 4.41 11.94 -3.76
CA THR A 158 5.05 11.31 -2.60
C THR A 158 4.21 10.11 -2.14
N PRO A 159 4.76 9.16 -1.37
CA PRO A 159 3.99 8.03 -0.84
C PRO A 159 2.73 8.49 -0.11
N THR A 160 2.85 9.48 0.77
CA THR A 160 1.72 10.08 1.50
C THR A 160 0.64 10.65 0.59
N GLU A 161 1.05 11.38 -0.46
CA GLU A 161 0.11 11.93 -1.46
C GLU A 161 -0.58 10.83 -2.26
N SER A 162 0.15 9.76 -2.58
CA SER A 162 -0.38 8.59 -3.29
C SER A 162 -1.45 7.87 -2.46
N ILE A 163 -1.18 7.62 -1.17
CA ILE A 163 -2.14 7.01 -0.26
C ILE A 163 -3.38 7.90 -0.08
N LEU A 164 -3.19 9.21 0.13
CA LEU A 164 -4.30 10.16 0.24
C LEU A 164 -5.18 10.14 -1.00
N LEU A 165 -4.57 10.21 -2.19
CA LEU A 165 -5.30 10.16 -3.45
C LEU A 165 -6.05 8.85 -3.61
N HIS A 166 -5.42 7.73 -3.27
CA HIS A 166 -6.04 6.42 -3.33
C HIS A 166 -7.28 6.31 -2.43
N VAL A 167 -7.16 6.71 -1.15
CA VAL A 167 -8.30 6.69 -0.21
C VAL A 167 -9.45 7.55 -0.73
N LEU A 168 -9.14 8.73 -1.26
CA LEU A 168 -10.14 9.65 -1.80
C LEU A 168 -10.81 9.10 -3.07
N LEU A 169 -10.05 8.53 -4.00
CA LEU A 169 -10.58 7.93 -5.23
C LEU A 169 -11.51 6.75 -4.93
N ARG A 170 -11.13 5.88 -3.98
CA ARG A 170 -12.00 4.76 -3.56
C ARG A 170 -13.32 5.21 -2.94
N ASN A 171 -13.35 6.41 -2.39
CA ASN A 171 -14.55 7.01 -1.82
C ASN A 171 -15.11 8.14 -2.72
N ALA A 172 -14.83 8.11 -4.01
CA ALA A 172 -15.24 9.17 -4.93
C ALA A 172 -16.74 9.47 -4.84
N GLY A 173 -17.08 10.75 -4.73
CA GLY A 173 -18.44 11.22 -4.52
C GLY A 173 -18.95 11.14 -3.08
N ARG A 174 -18.10 10.71 -2.12
CA ARG A 174 -18.41 10.71 -0.68
C ARG A 174 -17.37 11.52 0.09
N VAL A 175 -17.78 12.13 1.20
CA VAL A 175 -16.86 12.83 2.10
C VAL A 175 -16.13 11.81 2.94
N VAL A 176 -14.78 11.87 2.94
CA VAL A 176 -13.92 11.10 3.84
C VAL A 176 -13.50 12.00 4.99
N GLU A 177 -13.84 11.60 6.21
CA GLU A 177 -13.55 12.38 7.42
C GLU A 177 -12.05 12.52 7.67
N ASN A 178 -11.62 13.66 8.23
CA ASN A 178 -10.21 13.92 8.57
C ASN A 178 -9.59 12.80 9.41
N ARG A 179 -10.32 12.35 10.45
CA ARG A 179 -9.84 11.26 11.33
C ARG A 179 -9.60 9.95 10.56
N MET A 180 -10.44 9.64 9.58
CA MET A 180 -10.29 8.43 8.76
C MET A 180 -9.07 8.56 7.84
N LEU A 181 -8.87 9.71 7.20
CA LEU A 181 -7.70 9.99 6.38
C LEU A 181 -6.42 9.87 7.21
N ILE A 182 -6.38 10.48 8.40
CA ILE A 182 -5.22 10.42 9.30
C ILE A 182 -4.94 8.98 9.71
N ALA A 183 -5.95 8.24 10.16
CA ALA A 183 -5.78 6.84 10.58
C ALA A 183 -5.30 5.93 9.45
N ARG A 184 -5.67 6.22 8.19
CA ARG A 184 -5.26 5.42 7.03
C ARG A 184 -3.86 5.77 6.53
N VAL A 185 -3.49 7.04 6.63
CA VAL A 185 -2.22 7.53 6.06
C VAL A 185 -1.08 7.44 7.08
N TRP A 186 -1.40 7.59 8.37
CA TRP A 186 -0.42 7.56 9.48
C TRP A 186 -0.89 6.65 10.62
N PRO A 187 -1.03 5.32 10.41
CA PRO A 187 -1.66 4.41 11.38
C PRO A 187 -0.89 4.28 12.69
N SER A 188 0.41 4.61 12.70
CA SER A 188 1.30 4.47 13.86
C SER A 188 1.84 5.78 14.40
N GLU A 189 1.37 6.93 13.90
CA GLU A 189 1.87 8.25 14.26
C GLU A 189 0.76 9.11 14.86
N GLU A 190 1.07 9.89 15.91
CA GLU A 190 0.18 10.94 16.36
C GLU A 190 0.29 12.14 15.41
N VAL A 191 -0.62 12.20 14.46
CA VAL A 191 -0.67 13.26 13.45
C VAL A 191 -1.92 14.12 13.66
N TYR A 192 -1.74 15.43 13.61
CA TYR A 192 -2.83 16.41 13.73
C TYR A 192 -3.37 16.81 12.35
N GLU A 193 -4.58 17.37 12.34
CA GLU A 193 -5.25 17.83 11.12
C GLU A 193 -4.43 18.82 10.28
N ASP A 194 -3.56 19.61 10.92
CA ASP A 194 -2.71 20.57 10.21
C ASP A 194 -1.70 19.87 9.30
N THR A 195 -1.16 18.70 9.71
CA THR A 195 -0.31 17.89 8.86
C THR A 195 -1.09 17.35 7.64
N LEU A 196 -2.31 16.85 7.87
CA LEU A 196 -3.20 16.43 6.79
C LEU A 196 -3.46 17.59 5.81
N ARG A 197 -3.73 18.78 6.30
CA ARG A 197 -3.97 19.99 5.47
C ARG A 197 -2.77 20.32 4.57
N VAL A 198 -1.55 20.23 5.12
CA VAL A 198 -0.33 20.47 4.34
C VAL A 198 -0.19 19.47 3.19
N HIS A 199 -0.37 18.17 3.48
CA HIS A 199 -0.29 17.13 2.44
C HIS A 199 -1.42 17.26 1.41
N MET A 200 -2.63 17.57 1.85
CA MET A 200 -3.76 17.82 0.97
C MET A 200 -3.53 19.03 0.05
N HIS A 201 -2.95 20.10 0.59
CA HIS A 201 -2.56 21.27 -0.23
C HIS A 201 -1.50 20.90 -1.29
N ARG A 202 -0.48 20.12 -0.91
CA ARG A 202 0.57 19.65 -1.86
C ARG A 202 -0.02 18.77 -2.95
N LEU A 203 -0.91 17.85 -2.58
CA LEU A 203 -1.61 16.96 -3.52
C LEU A 203 -2.45 17.78 -4.53
N ARG A 204 -3.24 18.76 -4.04
CA ARG A 204 -4.00 19.67 -4.90
C ARG A 204 -3.13 20.41 -5.91
N ARG A 205 -1.97 20.91 -5.48
CA ARG A 205 -1.05 21.62 -6.40
C ARG A 205 -0.58 20.76 -7.56
N LYS A 206 -0.67 19.44 -7.46
CA LYS A 206 -0.32 18.50 -8.54
C LYS A 206 -1.54 18.09 -9.37
N LEU A 207 -2.72 18.01 -8.73
CA LEU A 207 -3.95 17.53 -9.36
C LEU A 207 -4.81 18.63 -9.97
N GLU A 208 -4.72 19.84 -9.48
CA GLU A 208 -5.61 20.93 -9.86
C GLU A 208 -4.91 21.93 -10.78
N SER A 209 -5.60 22.39 -11.78
CA SER A 209 -5.14 23.52 -12.62
C SER A 209 -5.16 24.82 -11.82
N ASP A 210 -6.16 24.99 -10.93
CA ASP A 210 -6.28 26.09 -9.97
C ASP A 210 -6.59 25.51 -8.58
N SER A 211 -5.62 25.62 -7.67
CA SER A 211 -5.77 25.14 -6.29
C SER A 211 -6.77 25.91 -5.44
N HIS A 212 -7.20 27.12 -5.88
CA HIS A 212 -8.23 27.91 -5.22
C HIS A 212 -9.65 27.49 -5.63
N HIS A 213 -9.80 26.95 -6.84
CA HIS A 213 -11.05 26.39 -7.34
C HIS A 213 -10.84 24.92 -7.72
N PRO A 214 -10.70 24.02 -6.72
CA PRO A 214 -10.36 22.62 -6.96
C PRO A 214 -11.49 21.88 -7.65
N HIS A 215 -11.15 21.21 -8.74
CA HIS A 215 -12.06 20.37 -9.51
C HIS A 215 -12.15 18.95 -8.94
N TYR A 216 -11.02 18.36 -8.54
CA TYR A 216 -10.97 16.97 -8.10
C TYR A 216 -11.17 16.79 -6.60
N ILE A 217 -10.52 17.62 -5.76
CA ILE A 217 -10.57 17.44 -4.30
C ILE A 217 -11.25 18.63 -3.65
N ARG A 218 -12.51 18.45 -3.20
CA ARG A 218 -13.26 19.46 -2.46
C ARG A 218 -13.06 19.31 -0.95
N THR A 219 -13.00 20.44 -0.23
CA THR A 219 -12.99 20.46 1.24
C THR A 219 -14.42 20.60 1.75
N GLU A 220 -14.83 19.71 2.63
CA GLU A 220 -16.03 19.85 3.44
C GLU A 220 -15.59 20.37 4.83
N ARG A 221 -15.82 21.66 5.07
CA ARG A 221 -15.28 22.36 6.25
C ARG A 221 -15.69 21.68 7.55
N GLY A 222 -14.71 21.42 8.41
CA GLY A 222 -14.92 20.77 9.71
C GLY A 222 -15.21 19.27 9.64
N VAL A 223 -15.28 18.67 8.45
CA VAL A 223 -15.58 17.24 8.26
C VAL A 223 -14.41 16.51 7.61
N GLY A 224 -14.01 16.92 6.39
CA GLY A 224 -12.99 16.20 5.65
C GLY A 224 -12.87 16.64 4.20
N TYR A 225 -12.60 15.67 3.34
CA TYR A 225 -12.35 15.89 1.91
C TYR A 225 -13.15 14.91 1.06
N MET A 226 -13.50 15.33 -0.15
CA MET A 226 -14.22 14.53 -1.11
C MET A 226 -13.54 14.60 -2.48
N PHE A 227 -13.34 13.45 -3.13
CA PHE A 227 -13.00 13.40 -4.54
C PHE A 227 -14.28 13.50 -5.36
N THR A 228 -14.38 14.52 -6.21
CA THR A 228 -15.65 14.91 -6.84
C THR A 228 -15.99 14.12 -8.08
N VAL A 229 -14.97 13.69 -8.85
CA VAL A 229 -15.13 12.95 -10.09
C VAL A 229 -15.18 11.45 -9.79
N ARG A 230 -16.19 10.76 -10.33
CA ARG A 230 -16.25 9.29 -10.27
C ARG A 230 -15.56 8.72 -11.49
N PRO A 231 -14.55 7.84 -11.31
CA PRO A 231 -14.00 7.11 -12.44
C PRO A 231 -15.09 6.32 -13.17
N PRO A 232 -14.93 6.05 -14.48
CA PRO A 232 -15.86 5.21 -15.24
C PRO A 232 -16.10 3.85 -14.56
N GLU A 233 -17.33 3.34 -14.62
CA GLU A 233 -17.70 2.01 -14.10
C GLU A 233 -16.88 0.92 -14.80
N GLY A 234 -16.30 0.01 -14.05
CA GLY A 234 -15.46 -1.09 -14.55
C GLY A 234 -14.10 -1.20 -13.88
N LEU A 235 -13.69 -0.21 -13.14
CA LEU A 235 -12.46 -0.21 -12.33
C LEU A 235 -12.76 -0.78 -10.93
N GLY A 236 -13.07 -2.04 -10.75
CA GLY A 236 -13.04 -2.79 -9.48
C GLY A 236 -13.43 -2.10 -8.15
N PHE A 237 -14.04 -0.93 -8.19
CA PHE A 237 -14.49 -0.18 -7.02
C PHE A 237 -15.95 -0.54 -6.71
N GLU A 238 -16.18 -1.70 -6.08
CA GLU A 238 -17.48 -1.98 -5.46
C GLU A 238 -17.69 -1.01 -4.28
N PRO A 239 -18.74 -0.19 -4.29
CA PRO A 239 -19.08 0.66 -3.15
C PRO A 239 -19.85 -0.17 -2.12
N GLY A 240 -19.17 -0.82 -1.21
CA GLY A 240 -19.87 -1.50 -0.15
C GLY A 240 -19.05 -2.52 0.60
N ASP A 241 -18.50 -2.11 1.73
CA ASP A 241 -18.46 -2.94 2.95
C ASP A 241 -18.04 -2.09 4.16
N MET A 242 -18.73 -0.98 4.36
CA MET A 242 -18.59 -0.19 5.60
C MET A 242 -19.93 0.20 6.22
N ALA A 243 -20.95 -0.65 6.03
CA ALA A 243 -22.26 -0.44 6.66
C ALA A 243 -22.65 -1.63 7.56
N ALA A 244 -21.71 -2.20 8.30
CA ALA A 244 -22.05 -3.24 9.29
C ALA A 244 -21.08 -3.23 10.47
N GLU A 245 -21.01 -2.13 11.23
CA GLU A 245 -20.63 -2.16 12.66
C GLU A 245 -21.00 -0.82 13.31
N SER A 246 -22.29 -0.47 13.19
CA SER A 246 -22.91 0.51 14.09
C SER A 246 -24.28 -0.01 14.46
N GLY A 247 -24.29 -0.87 15.46
CA GLY A 247 -25.55 -1.33 16.03
C GLY A 247 -25.43 -2.62 16.80
N ALA A 248 -24.89 -2.55 18.01
CA ALA A 248 -25.38 -3.31 19.18
C ALA A 248 -24.58 -2.96 20.44
N ILE A 249 -25.19 -2.10 21.27
CA ILE A 249 -25.10 -1.97 22.74
C ILE A 249 -23.71 -1.90 23.38
#